data_b449fec35acb8916bf496391a55ff67a
#
_entry.id   b449fec35acb8916bf496391a55ff67a
#
_cell.length_a   1.000
_cell.length_b   1.000
_cell.length_c   1.000
_cell.angle_alpha   90.00
_cell.angle_beta   90.00
_cell.angle_gamma   90.00
#
_symmetry.space_group_name_H-M   'P 1'
#
loop_
_entity.id
_entity.type
_entity.pdbx_description
1 polymer ?
#
loop_
_entity_poly.entity_id
_entity_poly.type
_entity_poly.pdbx_seq_one_letter_code
_entity_poly.pdbx_strand_id
1 'polypeptide(L)'
;MESKNTKQVYFEGKLYASVVDINNIPDGLSFLTNDDSYIQVGTWNYDENKSLEAHFHNYFERSSFRTQEVVYVIDGKIKCNLYKEDAT
;
A
#
# COMPACT_ATOMS: atom_id res chain seq x y z
N MET A 1 -1.70 -10.08 9.55
CA MET A 1 -0.42 -10.79 9.35
C MET A 1 0.24 -10.27 8.08
N GLU A 2 1.48 -9.85 8.19
CA GLU A 2 2.22 -9.42 7.01
C GLU A 2 2.52 -10.60 6.09
N SER A 3 2.38 -10.39 4.80
CA SER A 3 2.86 -11.36 3.83
C SER A 3 4.38 -11.22 3.70
N LYS A 4 5.04 -12.27 3.17
CA LYS A 4 6.50 -12.27 3.02
C LYS A 4 7.02 -11.16 2.10
N ASN A 5 6.16 -10.63 1.24
CA ASN A 5 6.52 -9.62 0.24
C ASN A 5 6.14 -8.21 0.64
N THR A 6 5.59 -8.03 1.83
CA THR A 6 5.13 -6.72 2.31
C THR A 6 5.77 -6.41 3.64
N LYS A 7 6.32 -5.21 3.75
CA LYS A 7 6.89 -4.70 4.99
C LYS A 7 6.17 -3.40 5.35
N GLN A 8 5.76 -3.28 6.60
CA GLN A 8 5.11 -2.08 7.09
C GLN A 8 5.97 -1.43 8.17
N VAL A 9 6.06 -0.13 8.11
CA VAL A 9 6.87 0.66 9.04
C VAL A 9 5.96 1.49 9.92
N TYR A 10 6.01 1.24 11.22
CA TYR A 10 5.21 1.94 12.23
C TYR A 10 6.10 2.71 13.18
N PHE A 11 5.62 3.85 13.64
CA PHE A 11 6.16 4.58 14.78
C PHE A 11 5.00 4.94 15.70
N GLU A 12 5.09 4.55 16.95
CA GLU A 12 4.07 4.89 17.95
C GLU A 12 2.66 4.55 17.51
N GLY A 13 2.51 3.36 16.90
CA GLY A 13 1.23 2.87 16.43
C GLY A 13 0.73 3.49 15.13
N LYS A 14 1.47 4.42 14.55
CA LYS A 14 1.08 5.07 13.29
C LYS A 14 1.87 4.47 12.13
N LEU A 15 1.18 4.14 11.06
CA LEU A 15 1.78 3.60 9.84
C LEU A 15 2.41 4.74 9.03
N TYR A 16 3.71 4.65 8.78
CA TYR A 16 4.44 5.64 7.98
C TYR A 16 4.65 5.19 6.56
N ALA A 17 4.87 3.90 6.35
CA ALA A 17 5.12 3.40 5.00
C ALA A 17 4.79 1.92 4.90
N SER A 18 4.41 1.50 3.70
CA SER A 18 4.29 0.10 3.33
C SER A 18 5.17 -0.14 2.10
N VAL A 19 5.93 -1.22 2.12
CA VAL A 19 6.81 -1.58 1.02
C VAL A 19 6.41 -2.97 0.53
N VAL A 20 6.23 -3.11 -0.77
CA VAL A 20 5.90 -4.39 -1.37
C VAL A 20 6.93 -4.74 -2.45
N ASP A 21 7.33 -6.00 -2.46
CA ASP A 21 8.18 -6.54 -3.52
C ASP A 21 7.29 -7.03 -4.65
N ILE A 22 7.30 -6.31 -5.77
CA ILE A 22 6.44 -6.62 -6.91
C ILE A 22 6.77 -7.95 -7.57
N ASN A 23 7.93 -8.53 -7.29
CA ASN A 23 8.31 -9.83 -7.82
C ASN A 23 7.73 -10.99 -7.01
N ASN A 24 7.13 -10.71 -5.87
CA ASN A 24 6.58 -11.72 -4.96
C ASN A 24 5.15 -11.36 -4.54
N ILE A 25 4.35 -10.90 -5.47
CA ILE A 25 2.95 -10.56 -5.21
C ILE A 25 2.17 -11.83 -4.88
N PRO A 26 1.38 -11.84 -3.80
CA PRO A 26 0.59 -13.02 -3.45
C PRO A 26 -0.51 -13.29 -4.47
N ASP A 27 -0.93 -14.54 -4.53
CA ASP A 27 -2.07 -14.91 -5.38
C ASP A 27 -3.33 -14.20 -4.93
N GLY A 28 -4.17 -13.86 -5.90
CA GLY A 28 -5.46 -13.25 -5.63
C GLY A 28 -5.38 -11.75 -5.46
N LEU A 29 -6.35 -11.21 -4.76
CA LEU A 29 -6.46 -9.78 -4.47
C LEU A 29 -5.96 -9.53 -3.05
N SER A 30 -5.05 -8.59 -2.92
CA SER A 30 -4.49 -8.22 -1.62
C SER A 30 -4.40 -6.71 -1.52
N PHE A 31 -4.84 -6.16 -0.40
CA PHE A 31 -4.76 -4.71 -0.15
C PHE A 31 -3.60 -4.39 0.76
N LEU A 32 -2.86 -3.35 0.39
CA LEU A 32 -1.71 -2.86 1.15
C LEU A 32 -2.10 -1.76 2.13
N THR A 33 -3.28 -1.17 1.93
CA THR A 33 -3.76 -0.04 2.70
C THR A 33 -4.99 -0.44 3.51
N ASN A 34 -5.27 0.34 4.55
CA ASN A 34 -6.49 0.17 5.33
C ASN A 34 -7.70 0.73 4.55
N ASP A 35 -8.89 0.27 4.92
CA ASP A 35 -10.11 0.71 4.25
C ASP A 35 -10.36 2.21 4.37
N ASP A 36 -9.84 2.82 5.43
CA ASP A 36 -9.99 4.26 5.67
C ASP A 36 -8.85 5.11 5.12
N SER A 37 -7.92 4.50 4.40
CA SER A 37 -6.83 5.25 3.78
C SER A 37 -7.34 6.14 2.68
N TYR A 38 -6.70 7.30 2.51
CA TYR A 38 -7.09 8.26 1.48
C TYR A 38 -6.96 7.66 0.09
N ILE A 39 -5.87 6.95 -0.16
CA ILE A 39 -5.67 6.18 -1.39
C ILE A 39 -5.66 4.70 -1.01
N GLN A 40 -6.41 3.90 -1.74
CA GLN A 40 -6.38 2.46 -1.56
C GLN A 40 -5.48 1.83 -2.62
N VAL A 41 -4.52 1.04 -2.17
CA VAL A 41 -3.58 0.35 -3.03
C VAL A 41 -3.69 -1.14 -2.79
N GLY A 42 -3.85 -1.89 -3.87
CA GLY A 42 -3.93 -3.33 -3.80
C GLY A 42 -3.12 -3.98 -4.89
N THR A 43 -2.93 -5.28 -4.77
CA THR A 43 -2.30 -6.09 -5.79
C THR A 43 -3.29 -7.11 -6.33
N TRP A 44 -3.14 -7.41 -7.59
CA TRP A 44 -4.00 -8.30 -8.33
C TRP A 44 -3.14 -9.36 -9.00
N ASN A 45 -3.31 -10.61 -8.62
CA ASN A 45 -2.55 -11.70 -9.22
C ASN A 45 -3.47 -12.90 -9.43
N TYR A 46 -4.10 -12.92 -10.59
CA TYR A 46 -5.04 -13.97 -10.99
C TYR A 46 -4.64 -14.52 -12.35
N ASP A 47 -5.26 -15.63 -12.71
CA ASP A 47 -5.17 -16.17 -14.07
C ASP A 47 -5.75 -15.17 -15.08
N GLU A 48 -5.30 -15.26 -16.33
CA GLU A 48 -5.61 -14.27 -17.36
C GLU A 48 -7.10 -14.09 -17.65
N ASN A 49 -7.91 -15.08 -17.37
CA ASN A 49 -9.35 -15.02 -17.65
C ASN A 49 -10.20 -14.51 -16.50
N LYS A 50 -9.57 -14.11 -15.40
CA LYS A 50 -10.30 -13.59 -14.25
C LYS A 50 -10.77 -12.17 -14.53
N SER A 51 -12.05 -11.92 -14.30
CA SER A 51 -12.64 -10.60 -14.43
C SER A 51 -13.02 -10.05 -13.06
N LEU A 52 -12.90 -8.75 -12.91
CA LEU A 52 -13.36 -8.04 -11.73
C LEU A 52 -14.83 -7.69 -11.90
N GLU A 53 -15.64 -8.04 -10.92
CA GLU A 53 -17.05 -7.67 -10.95
C GLU A 53 -17.21 -6.16 -10.87
N ALA A 54 -18.22 -5.65 -11.58
CA ALA A 54 -18.54 -4.23 -11.48
C ALA A 54 -18.91 -3.89 -10.05
N HIS A 55 -18.34 -2.81 -9.54
CA HIS A 55 -18.55 -2.43 -8.17
C HIS A 55 -18.36 -0.92 -8.01
N PHE A 56 -18.72 -0.41 -6.84
CA PHE A 56 -18.39 0.95 -6.42
C PHE A 56 -17.96 0.90 -4.96
N HIS A 57 -17.20 1.91 -4.55
CA HIS A 57 -16.73 2.00 -3.18
C HIS A 57 -17.81 2.63 -2.31
N ASN A 58 -17.94 2.11 -1.09
CA ASN A 58 -18.88 2.67 -0.13
C ASN A 58 -18.50 4.12 0.20
N TYR A 59 -19.52 4.93 0.46
CA TYR A 59 -19.27 6.28 0.92
C TYR A 59 -18.57 6.25 2.26
N PHE A 60 -17.47 6.96 2.32
CA PHE A 60 -16.69 7.07 3.54
C PHE A 60 -15.98 8.42 3.51
N GLU A 61 -16.21 9.22 4.51
CA GLU A 61 -15.58 10.52 4.60
C GLU A 61 -14.08 10.34 4.84
N ARG A 62 -13.29 10.93 3.97
CA ARG A 62 -11.84 10.93 4.08
C ARG A 62 -11.35 12.35 4.12
N SER A 63 -10.52 12.66 5.12
CA SER A 63 -9.86 13.94 5.18
C SER A 63 -8.37 13.73 5.41
N SER A 64 -7.58 14.60 4.83
CA SER A 64 -6.13 14.51 4.98
C SER A 64 -5.53 15.91 4.97
N PHE A 65 -4.62 16.14 5.90
CA PHE A 65 -3.85 17.38 5.94
C PHE A 65 -2.49 17.22 5.27
N ARG A 66 -2.18 16.01 4.80
CA ARG A 66 -0.89 15.68 4.20
C ARG A 66 -1.07 14.83 2.97
N THR A 67 -0.10 14.88 2.09
CA THR A 67 -0.07 14.08 0.88
C THR A 67 0.32 12.65 1.19
N GLN A 68 -0.38 11.71 0.57
CA GLN A 68 0.04 10.32 0.51
C GLN A 68 0.75 10.11 -0.82
N GLU A 69 1.93 9.49 -0.79
CA GLU A 69 2.73 9.29 -1.98
C GLU A 69 2.91 7.81 -2.28
N VAL A 70 2.98 7.49 -3.56
CA VAL A 70 3.31 6.16 -4.05
C VAL A 70 4.57 6.28 -4.90
N VAL A 71 5.58 5.50 -4.57
CA VAL A 71 6.83 5.45 -5.32
C VAL A 71 6.98 4.06 -5.91
N TYR A 72 7.15 4.00 -7.22
CA TYR A 72 7.37 2.74 -7.94
C TYR A 72 8.76 2.76 -8.56
N VAL A 73 9.61 1.83 -8.12
CA VAL A 73 10.97 1.73 -8.65
C VAL A 73 10.95 0.82 -9.87
N ILE A 74 11.12 1.42 -11.04
CA ILE A 74 11.07 0.68 -12.30
C ILE A 74 12.35 -0.10 -12.51
N ASP A 75 13.49 0.50 -12.20
CA ASP A 75 14.79 -0.11 -12.40
C ASP A 75 15.78 0.46 -11.39
N GLY A 76 16.68 -0.39 -10.89
CA GLY A 76 17.67 0.02 -9.92
C GLY A 76 17.17 -0.06 -8.49
N LYS A 77 17.82 0.69 -7.63
CA LYS A 77 17.53 0.71 -6.19
C LYS A 77 17.53 2.13 -5.67
N ILE A 78 16.68 2.37 -4.69
CA ILE A 78 16.68 3.64 -3.96
C ILE A 78 16.83 3.34 -2.48
N LYS A 79 17.37 4.29 -1.75
CA LYS A 79 17.41 4.26 -0.29
C LYS A 79 16.42 5.30 0.22
N CYS A 80 15.55 4.88 1.10
CA CYS A 80 14.54 5.77 1.67
C CYS A 80 14.72 5.83 3.18
N ASN A 81 15.02 7.00 3.70
CA ASN A 81 15.09 7.24 5.14
C ASN A 81 13.77 7.84 5.59
N LEU A 82 13.18 7.24 6.61
CA LEU A 82 11.89 7.70 7.15
C LEU A 82 12.13 8.33 8.51
N TYR A 83 11.49 9.46 8.71
CA TYR A 83 11.61 10.22 9.95
C TYR A 83 10.23 10.41 10.55
N LYS A 84 10.17 10.51 11.88
CA LYS A 84 8.93 10.88 12.56
C LYS A 84 8.54 12.32 12.18
N GLU A 85 7.34 12.71 12.49
CA GLU A 85 6.82 14.02 12.12
C GLU A 85 7.65 15.19 12.66
N ASP A 86 8.38 14.94 13.73
CA ASP A 86 9.30 15.92 14.32
C ASP A 86 10.72 15.84 13.74
N ALA A 87 10.92 15.05 12.69
CA ALA A 87 12.20 14.84 12.00
C ALA A 87 13.28 14.14 12.84
N THR A 88 12.87 13.27 13.76
CA THR A 88 13.83 12.52 14.59
C THR A 88 13.83 11.01 14.36
#